data_1575bb083c97cb687aa23763f72de43b
#
_entry.id   1575bb083c97cb687aa23763f72de43b
#
_cell.length_a   1.000
_cell.length_b   1.000
_cell.length_c   1.000
_cell.angle_alpha   90.00
_cell.angle_beta   90.00
_cell.angle_gamma   90.00
#
_symmetry.space_group_name_H-M   'P 1'
#
loop_
_entity.id
_entity.type
_entity.pdbx_description
1 polymer ?
#
loop_
_entity_poly.entity_id
_entity_poly.type
_entity_poly.pdbx_seq_one_letter_code
_entity_poly.pdbx_strand_id
1 'polypeptide(L)'
;MKFLLFLGSVRESTPPRPARLGYRVALACEQYLRMAYPDIEIELIDPLDPIIKPVFEQAVFKSQFSYAQGKAPVGLEQLAEKISLADGYVMISPEYNHSFSPALAHLLNHFGSSRFAFKPSAIVTYSAGQWGGMRAGVGMRTFLAELGCLPVSAMVHLPHAQNVFDEQGQFLPNVDVNAWQGYFGRTFSQLVWWATATKNHRQNVNPNDIVPPFLTNPSERNAPN
;
A
#
# COMPACT_ATOMS: atom_id res chain seq x y z
N MET A 1 5.58 -16.20 0.77
CA MET A 1 5.48 -14.81 1.29
C MET A 1 4.09 -14.26 0.98
N LYS A 2 3.67 -13.22 1.71
CA LYS A 2 2.38 -12.54 1.45
C LYS A 2 2.58 -11.05 1.28
N PHE A 3 2.00 -10.47 0.21
CA PHE A 3 1.99 -9.03 -0.01
C PHE A 3 0.56 -8.49 0.01
N LEU A 4 0.38 -7.32 0.62
CA LEU A 4 -0.86 -6.56 0.56
C LEU A 4 -0.70 -5.37 -0.40
N LEU A 5 -1.63 -5.23 -1.32
CA LEU A 5 -1.73 -4.09 -2.23
C LEU A 5 -2.81 -3.15 -1.73
N PHE A 6 -2.42 -2.00 -1.18
CA PHE A 6 -3.37 -1.00 -0.69
C PHE A 6 -3.77 -0.05 -1.81
N LEU A 7 -5.05 -0.01 -2.13
CA LEU A 7 -5.61 0.91 -3.11
C LEU A 7 -6.07 2.21 -2.43
N GLY A 8 -5.46 3.33 -2.81
CA GLY A 8 -5.77 4.66 -2.28
C GLY A 8 -6.90 5.39 -3.03
N SER A 9 -7.90 4.70 -3.56
CA SER A 9 -9.01 5.32 -4.30
C SER A 9 -10.35 4.85 -3.74
N VAL A 10 -11.24 5.80 -3.48
CA VAL A 10 -12.63 5.57 -3.04
C VAL A 10 -13.66 6.05 -4.05
N ARG A 11 -13.27 6.31 -5.31
CA ARG A 11 -14.21 6.67 -6.36
C ARG A 11 -15.03 5.45 -6.77
N GLU A 12 -16.34 5.63 -6.91
CA GLU A 12 -17.20 4.59 -7.42
C GLU A 12 -17.03 4.39 -8.93
N SER A 13 -17.14 3.13 -9.35
CA SER A 13 -17.11 2.71 -10.76
C SER A 13 -18.48 2.34 -11.31
N THR A 14 -19.55 2.72 -10.61
CA THR A 14 -20.93 2.42 -11.02
C THR A 14 -21.29 3.13 -12.33
N PRO A 15 -21.88 2.43 -13.30
CA PRO A 15 -22.36 3.05 -14.55
C PRO A 15 -23.25 4.28 -14.29
N PRO A 16 -23.14 5.35 -15.10
CA PRO A 16 -22.44 5.43 -16.38
C PRO A 16 -20.95 5.82 -16.29
N ARG A 17 -20.33 5.72 -15.13
CA ARG A 17 -18.92 6.07 -14.95
C ARG A 17 -17.99 4.91 -15.33
N PRO A 18 -16.83 5.18 -15.96
CA PRO A 18 -15.85 4.14 -16.22
C PRO A 18 -15.26 3.60 -14.92
N ALA A 19 -14.73 2.39 -14.96
CA ALA A 19 -14.03 1.78 -13.84
C ALA A 19 -12.93 2.71 -13.29
N ARG A 20 -12.79 2.74 -11.96
CA ARG A 20 -11.80 3.58 -11.28
C ARG A 20 -10.42 3.36 -11.84
N LEU A 21 -9.76 4.45 -12.22
CA LEU A 21 -8.40 4.37 -12.75
C LEU A 21 -7.44 3.70 -11.76
N GLY A 22 -7.59 3.99 -10.45
CA GLY A 22 -6.80 3.32 -9.42
C GLY A 22 -7.01 1.81 -9.34
N TYR A 23 -8.23 1.35 -9.61
CA TYR A 23 -8.52 -0.08 -9.62
C TYR A 23 -7.85 -0.79 -10.80
N ARG A 24 -7.84 -0.18 -12.00
CA ARG A 24 -7.09 -0.69 -13.17
C ARG A 24 -5.60 -0.82 -12.84
N VAL A 25 -5.02 0.21 -12.22
CA VAL A 25 -3.60 0.19 -11.81
C VAL A 25 -3.33 -0.89 -10.76
N ALA A 26 -4.24 -1.07 -9.80
CA ALA A 26 -4.11 -2.11 -8.78
C ALA A 26 -4.15 -3.51 -9.38
N LEU A 27 -5.10 -3.76 -10.30
CA LEU A 27 -5.19 -5.03 -11.03
C LEU A 27 -3.94 -5.30 -11.88
N ALA A 28 -3.40 -4.27 -12.57
CA ALA A 28 -2.17 -4.41 -13.36
C ALA A 28 -0.96 -4.77 -12.47
N CYS A 29 -0.82 -4.14 -11.30
CA CYS A 29 0.21 -4.49 -10.32
C CYS A 29 0.05 -5.92 -9.79
N GLU A 30 -1.17 -6.30 -9.45
CA GLU A 30 -1.49 -7.65 -8.97
C GLU A 30 -1.14 -8.71 -10.03
N GLN A 31 -1.58 -8.51 -11.27
CA GLN A 31 -1.30 -9.42 -12.38
C GLN A 31 0.18 -9.55 -12.66
N TYR A 32 0.92 -8.43 -12.66
CA TYR A 32 2.37 -8.46 -12.83
C TYR A 32 3.04 -9.29 -11.73
N LEU A 33 2.68 -9.03 -10.46
CA LEU A 33 3.27 -9.75 -9.33
C LEU A 33 2.96 -11.24 -9.35
N ARG A 34 1.71 -11.64 -9.67
CA ARG A 34 1.32 -13.04 -9.79
C ARG A 34 2.05 -13.76 -10.93
N MET A 35 2.27 -13.06 -12.05
CA MET A 35 3.01 -13.62 -13.20
C MET A 35 4.50 -13.76 -12.87
N ALA A 36 5.13 -12.73 -12.34
CA ALA A 36 6.58 -12.69 -12.11
C ALA A 36 7.00 -13.45 -10.84
N TYR A 37 6.11 -13.61 -9.85
CA TYR A 37 6.40 -14.23 -8.55
C TYR A 37 5.24 -15.14 -8.10
N PRO A 38 5.00 -16.26 -8.76
CA PRO A 38 3.83 -17.12 -8.54
C PRO A 38 3.73 -17.71 -7.11
N ASP A 39 4.85 -17.82 -6.41
CA ASP A 39 4.90 -18.32 -5.03
C ASP A 39 4.56 -17.28 -3.96
N ILE A 40 4.26 -16.04 -4.37
CA ILE A 40 3.87 -14.97 -3.44
C ILE A 40 2.35 -14.85 -3.43
N GLU A 41 1.75 -14.98 -2.26
CA GLU A 41 0.35 -14.67 -2.06
C GLU A 41 0.13 -13.15 -2.17
N ILE A 42 -0.78 -12.74 -3.05
CA ILE A 42 -1.11 -11.33 -3.28
C ILE A 42 -2.56 -11.10 -2.88
N GLU A 43 -2.79 -10.09 -2.04
CA GLU A 43 -4.13 -9.68 -1.63
C GLU A 43 -4.32 -8.17 -1.85
N LEU A 44 -5.35 -7.82 -2.63
CA LEU A 44 -5.74 -6.43 -2.86
C LEU A 44 -6.64 -5.94 -1.71
N ILE A 45 -6.27 -4.83 -1.11
CA ILE A 45 -7.05 -4.14 -0.08
C ILE A 45 -7.74 -2.94 -0.74
N ASP A 46 -9.01 -3.13 -1.06
CA ASP A 46 -9.84 -2.08 -1.63
C ASP A 46 -10.65 -1.36 -0.54
N PRO A 47 -10.52 -0.03 -0.39
CA PRO A 47 -11.33 0.74 0.56
C PRO A 47 -12.85 0.62 0.35
N LEU A 48 -13.29 0.24 -0.84
CA LEU A 48 -14.72 0.03 -1.14
C LEU A 48 -15.19 -1.40 -0.88
N ASP A 49 -14.32 -2.30 -0.43
CA ASP A 49 -14.73 -3.62 0.05
C ASP A 49 -15.79 -3.46 1.16
N PRO A 50 -16.89 -4.23 1.13
CA PRO A 50 -17.97 -4.14 2.11
C PRO A 50 -17.54 -4.26 3.57
N ILE A 51 -16.43 -4.96 3.85
CA ILE A 51 -15.87 -5.11 5.19
C ILE A 51 -15.07 -3.87 5.61
N ILE A 52 -14.43 -3.19 4.67
CA ILE A 52 -13.55 -2.03 4.91
C ILE A 52 -14.32 -0.72 4.79
N LYS A 53 -15.26 -0.62 3.86
CA LYS A 53 -16.04 0.59 3.57
C LYS A 53 -16.63 1.25 4.83
N PRO A 54 -17.19 0.53 5.82
CA PRO A 54 -17.72 1.14 7.04
C PRO A 54 -16.70 1.94 7.85
N VAL A 55 -15.40 1.66 7.69
CA VAL A 55 -14.32 2.42 8.35
C VAL A 55 -14.30 3.88 7.85
N PHE A 56 -14.62 4.11 6.58
CA PHE A 56 -14.68 5.44 5.97
C PHE A 56 -15.98 6.20 6.26
N GLU A 57 -17.00 5.50 6.75
CA GLU A 57 -18.31 6.06 7.07
C GLU A 57 -18.44 6.51 8.54
N GLN A 58 -17.39 6.32 9.34
CA GLN A 58 -17.38 6.77 10.74
C GLN A 58 -17.36 8.30 10.82
N ALA A 59 -18.27 8.86 11.60
CA ALA A 59 -18.37 10.29 11.79
C ALA A 59 -17.13 10.90 12.52
N VAL A 60 -16.46 10.09 13.33
CA VAL A 60 -15.28 10.48 14.10
C VAL A 60 -14.19 9.46 13.87
N PHE A 61 -13.00 9.93 13.50
CA PHE A 61 -11.83 9.07 13.37
C PHE A 61 -11.46 8.44 14.71
N LYS A 62 -11.31 7.11 14.71
CA LYS A 62 -10.76 6.36 15.85
C LYS A 62 -9.89 5.22 15.35
N SER A 63 -8.62 5.25 15.70
CA SER A 63 -7.65 4.22 15.27
C SER A 63 -7.96 2.85 15.88
N GLN A 64 -7.53 1.79 15.21
CA GLN A 64 -7.74 0.40 15.68
C GLN A 64 -7.18 0.20 17.10
N PHE A 65 -5.99 0.71 17.37
CA PHE A 65 -5.32 0.58 18.68
C PHE A 65 -5.94 1.45 19.79
N SER A 66 -6.89 2.33 19.49
CA SER A 66 -7.62 3.13 20.48
C SER A 66 -8.86 2.43 21.05
N TYR A 67 -9.19 1.26 20.51
CA TYR A 67 -10.25 0.42 21.08
C TYR A 67 -9.67 -0.54 22.11
N ALA A 68 -10.48 -0.98 23.06
CA ALA A 68 -10.12 -2.11 23.90
C ALA A 68 -9.87 -3.36 23.01
N GLN A 69 -9.02 -4.25 23.45
CA GLN A 69 -8.65 -5.44 22.69
C GLN A 69 -9.87 -6.21 22.16
N GLY A 70 -9.92 -6.47 20.87
CA GLY A 70 -11.01 -7.18 20.19
C GLY A 70 -12.35 -6.42 20.15
N LYS A 71 -12.34 -5.10 20.36
CA LYS A 71 -13.54 -4.26 20.33
C LYS A 71 -13.57 -3.26 19.17
N ALA A 72 -12.54 -3.22 18.35
CA ALA A 72 -12.57 -2.42 17.12
C ALA A 72 -13.57 -3.02 16.11
N PRO A 73 -14.08 -2.23 15.16
CA PRO A 73 -14.87 -2.75 14.05
C PRO A 73 -14.19 -3.93 13.36
N VAL A 74 -14.98 -4.93 12.95
CA VAL A 74 -14.47 -6.19 12.38
C VAL A 74 -13.49 -5.95 11.23
N GLY A 75 -13.78 -5.00 10.34
CA GLY A 75 -12.88 -4.65 9.22
C GLY A 75 -11.53 -4.13 9.68
N LEU A 76 -11.46 -3.36 10.78
CA LEU A 76 -10.20 -2.89 11.34
C LEU A 76 -9.41 -4.01 12.00
N GLU A 77 -10.06 -4.91 12.74
CA GLU A 77 -9.37 -6.04 13.38
C GLU A 77 -8.80 -7.00 12.34
N GLN A 78 -9.60 -7.37 11.35
CA GLN A 78 -9.14 -8.25 10.26
C GLN A 78 -7.99 -7.63 9.47
N LEU A 79 -8.08 -6.34 9.15
CA LEU A 79 -7.02 -5.67 8.40
C LEU A 79 -5.75 -5.51 9.25
N ALA A 80 -5.86 -5.25 10.54
CA ALA A 80 -4.72 -5.22 11.47
C ALA A 80 -3.97 -6.55 11.50
N GLU A 81 -4.69 -7.67 11.51
CA GLU A 81 -4.12 -9.01 11.44
C GLU A 81 -3.43 -9.25 10.09
N LYS A 82 -4.10 -8.95 8.96
CA LYS A 82 -3.52 -9.08 7.63
C LYS A 82 -2.23 -8.28 7.49
N ILE A 83 -2.20 -7.01 7.96
CA ILE A 83 -1.01 -6.17 7.97
C ILE A 83 0.12 -6.82 8.78
N SER A 84 -0.19 -7.35 9.95
CA SER A 84 0.82 -8.00 10.80
C SER A 84 1.42 -9.24 10.15
N LEU A 85 0.63 -10.04 9.44
CA LEU A 85 1.04 -11.27 8.78
C LEU A 85 1.73 -11.07 7.43
N ALA A 86 1.57 -9.91 6.82
CA ALA A 86 2.20 -9.60 5.52
C ALA A 86 3.72 -9.46 5.64
N ASP A 87 4.41 -9.80 4.57
CA ASP A 87 5.87 -9.68 4.43
C ASP A 87 6.30 -8.41 3.70
N GLY A 88 5.37 -7.75 3.00
CA GLY A 88 5.61 -6.52 2.27
C GLY A 88 4.31 -5.88 1.76
N TYR A 89 4.43 -4.64 1.30
CA TYR A 89 3.29 -3.82 0.90
C TYR A 89 3.51 -3.16 -0.44
N VAL A 90 2.43 -2.98 -1.22
CA VAL A 90 2.39 -2.08 -2.39
C VAL A 90 1.37 -0.99 -2.10
N MET A 91 1.79 0.24 -2.09
CA MET A 91 0.95 1.40 -1.80
C MET A 91 0.61 2.12 -3.10
N ILE A 92 -0.66 2.05 -3.52
CA ILE A 92 -1.13 2.55 -4.81
C ILE A 92 -1.97 3.79 -4.57
N SER A 93 -1.51 4.94 -5.05
CA SER A 93 -2.18 6.23 -4.80
C SER A 93 -2.32 7.09 -6.06
N PRO A 94 -3.48 7.72 -6.27
CA PRO A 94 -3.54 8.89 -7.14
C PRO A 94 -2.79 10.07 -6.53
N GLU A 95 -2.50 11.07 -7.35
CA GLU A 95 -2.08 12.39 -6.89
C GLU A 95 -3.28 13.33 -6.82
N TYR A 96 -3.53 13.90 -5.65
CA TYR A 96 -4.49 14.99 -5.42
C TYR A 96 -3.76 16.18 -4.79
N ASN A 97 -3.84 17.34 -5.44
CA ASN A 97 -3.22 18.56 -4.92
C ASN A 97 -1.74 18.37 -4.52
N HIS A 98 -0.97 17.68 -5.37
CA HIS A 98 0.44 17.37 -5.16
C HIS A 98 0.73 16.45 -3.95
N SER A 99 -0.28 15.78 -3.42
CA SER A 99 -0.15 14.82 -2.32
C SER A 99 -0.74 13.47 -2.70
N PHE A 100 -0.42 12.45 -1.91
CA PHE A 100 -1.09 11.16 -2.04
C PHE A 100 -2.53 11.24 -1.50
N SER A 101 -3.32 10.22 -1.82
CA SER A 101 -4.74 10.22 -1.55
C SER A 101 -5.07 10.34 -0.06
N PRO A 102 -6.00 11.24 0.33
CA PRO A 102 -6.55 11.28 1.68
C PRO A 102 -7.15 9.94 2.12
N ALA A 103 -7.74 9.18 1.20
CA ALA A 103 -8.31 7.87 1.52
C ALA A 103 -7.23 6.86 1.93
N LEU A 104 -6.05 6.87 1.27
CA LEU A 104 -4.94 6.01 1.67
C LEU A 104 -4.40 6.44 3.03
N ALA A 105 -4.17 7.74 3.23
CA ALA A 105 -3.73 8.26 4.52
C ALA A 105 -4.72 7.92 5.65
N HIS A 106 -6.02 8.11 5.40
CA HIS A 106 -7.07 7.77 6.35
C HIS A 106 -7.00 6.29 6.75
N LEU A 107 -6.96 5.39 5.76
CA LEU A 107 -6.92 3.95 6.02
C LEU A 107 -5.68 3.55 6.82
N LEU A 108 -4.50 4.00 6.42
CA LEU A 108 -3.24 3.60 7.06
C LEU A 108 -3.09 4.17 8.46
N ASN A 109 -3.61 5.38 8.74
CA ASN A 109 -3.58 5.99 10.06
C ASN A 109 -4.41 5.26 11.13
N HIS A 110 -5.27 4.33 10.74
CA HIS A 110 -5.95 3.46 11.71
C HIS A 110 -5.00 2.49 12.42
N PHE A 111 -3.80 2.26 11.89
CA PHE A 111 -2.90 1.23 12.41
C PHE A 111 -1.59 1.82 12.91
N GLY A 112 -1.09 1.29 14.03
CA GLY A 112 0.18 1.71 14.60
C GLY A 112 1.38 1.21 13.79
N SER A 113 2.52 1.91 13.91
CA SER A 113 3.78 1.58 13.23
C SER A 113 4.30 0.18 13.55
N SER A 114 4.00 -0.36 14.73
CA SER A 114 4.36 -1.75 15.10
C SER A 114 3.83 -2.81 14.13
N ARG A 115 2.73 -2.53 13.42
CA ARG A 115 2.15 -3.44 12.43
C ARG A 115 2.95 -3.48 11.12
N PHE A 116 3.52 -2.35 10.72
CA PHE A 116 4.23 -2.17 9.45
C PHE A 116 5.74 -2.30 9.57
N ALA A 117 6.28 -2.11 10.78
CA ALA A 117 7.71 -2.02 11.01
C ALA A 117 8.49 -3.26 10.53
N PHE A 118 9.73 -3.01 10.07
CA PHE A 118 10.66 -4.04 9.56
C PHE A 118 10.19 -4.79 8.31
N LYS A 119 9.29 -4.19 7.53
CA LYS A 119 8.78 -4.76 6.28
C LYS A 119 8.90 -3.74 5.15
N PRO A 120 9.28 -4.17 3.94
CA PRO A 120 9.42 -3.25 2.81
C PRO A 120 8.07 -2.83 2.23
N SER A 121 8.07 -1.65 1.60
CA SER A 121 6.94 -1.16 0.82
C SER A 121 7.39 -0.63 -0.54
N ALA A 122 6.62 -0.94 -1.59
CA ALA A 122 6.75 -0.32 -2.90
C ALA A 122 5.71 0.79 -3.05
N ILE A 123 6.09 1.87 -3.71
CA ILE A 123 5.22 3.02 -4.01
C ILE A 123 4.85 2.98 -5.48
N VAL A 124 3.55 2.99 -5.75
CA VAL A 124 2.97 3.10 -7.08
C VAL A 124 2.04 4.31 -7.09
N THR A 125 2.32 5.27 -7.95
CA THR A 125 1.45 6.43 -8.12
C THR A 125 0.94 6.52 -9.55
N TYR A 126 -0.20 7.16 -9.73
CA TYR A 126 -0.80 7.34 -11.04
C TYR A 126 -1.55 8.67 -11.14
N SER A 127 -1.74 9.12 -12.37
CA SER A 127 -2.61 10.24 -12.71
C SER A 127 -3.24 10.06 -14.09
N ALA A 128 -4.33 10.77 -14.33
CA ALA A 128 -4.86 10.93 -15.68
C ALA A 128 -4.02 11.92 -16.53
N GLY A 129 -3.20 12.74 -15.88
CA GLY A 129 -2.31 13.72 -16.52
C GLY A 129 -0.87 13.19 -16.69
N GLN A 130 0.00 14.07 -17.16
CA GLN A 130 1.38 13.76 -17.58
C GLN A 130 2.36 13.43 -16.45
N TRP A 131 2.05 13.76 -15.16
CA TRP A 131 3.03 13.67 -14.07
C TRP A 131 3.05 12.33 -13.35
N GLY A 132 2.08 11.43 -13.61
CA GLY A 132 2.05 10.09 -13.03
C GLY A 132 1.98 10.03 -11.50
N GLY A 133 1.69 11.15 -10.84
CA GLY A 133 1.63 11.20 -9.38
C GLY A 133 2.97 11.27 -8.67
N MET A 134 4.04 11.73 -9.34
CA MET A 134 5.39 11.66 -8.78
C MET A 134 5.56 12.50 -7.50
N ARG A 135 4.84 13.62 -7.34
CA ARG A 135 4.89 14.44 -6.11
C ARG A 135 4.23 13.71 -4.92
N ALA A 136 3.13 13.02 -5.18
CA ALA A 136 2.50 12.13 -4.21
C ALA A 136 3.47 11.02 -3.76
N GLY A 137 4.25 10.46 -4.68
CA GLY A 137 5.27 9.44 -4.38
C GLY A 137 6.34 9.93 -3.40
N VAL A 138 6.81 11.17 -3.57
CA VAL A 138 7.80 11.77 -2.64
C VAL A 138 7.19 11.94 -1.24
N GLY A 139 6.00 12.50 -1.12
CA GLY A 139 5.31 12.64 0.17
C GLY A 139 5.00 11.31 0.83
N MET A 140 4.59 10.32 0.02
CA MET A 140 4.30 8.97 0.51
C MET A 140 5.54 8.27 1.08
N ARG A 141 6.73 8.53 0.53
CA ARG A 141 7.99 7.95 1.05
C ARG A 141 8.22 8.36 2.51
N THR A 142 8.04 9.64 2.83
CA THR A 142 8.18 10.14 4.20
C THR A 142 7.11 9.55 5.12
N PHE A 143 5.85 9.55 4.66
CA PHE A 143 4.74 8.99 5.43
C PHE A 143 4.94 7.51 5.76
N LEU A 144 5.34 6.69 4.79
CA LEU A 144 5.55 5.26 4.99
C LEU A 144 6.77 4.97 5.86
N ALA A 145 7.82 5.78 5.78
CA ALA A 145 8.99 5.66 6.67
C ALA A 145 8.59 5.88 8.13
N GLU A 146 7.77 6.92 8.43
CA GLU A 146 7.24 7.19 9.77
C GLU A 146 6.28 6.09 10.22
N LEU A 147 5.51 5.52 9.30
CA LEU A 147 4.65 4.37 9.58
C LEU A 147 5.42 3.08 9.90
N GLY A 148 6.75 3.10 9.74
CA GLY A 148 7.65 1.98 10.05
C GLY A 148 8.03 1.11 8.86
N CYS A 149 7.49 1.37 7.67
CA CYS A 149 7.87 0.67 6.45
C CYS A 149 9.30 1.00 6.01
N LEU A 150 9.89 0.12 5.21
CA LEU A 150 11.11 0.37 4.43
C LEU A 150 10.72 0.65 2.97
N PRO A 151 10.45 1.91 2.56
CA PRO A 151 10.15 2.22 1.17
C PRO A 151 11.34 1.87 0.28
N VAL A 152 11.15 0.98 -0.71
CA VAL A 152 12.22 0.61 -1.64
C VAL A 152 12.64 1.81 -2.49
N SER A 153 13.87 1.79 -3.01
CA SER A 153 14.46 2.95 -3.69
C SER A 153 13.71 3.35 -4.95
N ALA A 154 13.33 2.38 -5.78
CA ALA A 154 12.56 2.65 -6.98
C ALA A 154 11.06 2.84 -6.68
N MET A 155 10.42 3.68 -7.49
CA MET A 155 8.98 3.89 -7.47
C MET A 155 8.42 3.71 -8.89
N VAL A 156 7.14 3.38 -8.98
CA VAL A 156 6.38 3.36 -10.23
C VAL A 156 5.52 4.61 -10.31
N HIS A 157 5.65 5.37 -11.39
CA HIS A 157 4.82 6.53 -11.69
C HIS A 157 4.12 6.32 -13.04
N LEU A 158 2.79 6.38 -13.06
CA LEU A 158 1.96 6.04 -14.20
C LEU A 158 1.26 7.31 -14.76
N PRO A 159 1.88 8.05 -15.69
CA PRO A 159 1.22 9.14 -16.38
C PRO A 159 0.17 8.58 -17.34
N HIS A 160 -0.90 9.33 -17.55
CA HIS A 160 -1.98 8.99 -18.49
C HIS A 160 -2.45 7.52 -18.33
N ALA A 161 -2.62 7.05 -17.10
CA ALA A 161 -2.86 5.65 -16.79
C ALA A 161 -4.09 5.05 -17.51
N GLN A 162 -5.09 5.90 -17.89
CA GLN A 162 -6.23 5.53 -18.73
C GLN A 162 -5.85 5.12 -20.16
N ASN A 163 -4.65 5.55 -20.63
CA ASN A 163 -4.12 5.20 -21.96
C ASN A 163 -3.16 4.00 -21.89
N VAL A 164 -2.93 3.44 -20.71
CA VAL A 164 -2.03 2.30 -20.48
C VAL A 164 -2.83 1.03 -20.20
N PHE A 165 -3.89 1.13 -19.38
CA PHE A 165 -4.66 -0.01 -18.93
C PHE A 165 -6.16 0.09 -19.27
N ASP A 166 -6.73 -1.03 -19.65
CA ASP A 166 -8.18 -1.21 -19.74
C ASP A 166 -8.83 -1.35 -18.35
N GLU A 167 -10.13 -1.59 -18.31
CA GLU A 167 -10.91 -1.73 -17.06
C GLU A 167 -10.52 -2.97 -16.24
N GLN A 168 -9.95 -3.97 -16.87
CA GLN A 168 -9.47 -5.21 -16.26
C GLN A 168 -7.99 -5.15 -15.87
N GLY A 169 -7.33 -4.00 -16.05
CA GLY A 169 -5.90 -3.81 -15.75
C GLY A 169 -4.95 -4.43 -16.77
N GLN A 170 -5.47 -4.85 -17.94
CA GLN A 170 -4.65 -5.34 -19.05
C GLN A 170 -4.06 -4.16 -19.82
N PHE A 171 -2.88 -4.36 -20.41
CA PHE A 171 -2.29 -3.35 -21.28
C PHE A 171 -3.14 -3.15 -22.54
N LEU A 172 -3.32 -1.88 -22.92
CA LEU A 172 -3.98 -1.54 -24.17
C LEU A 172 -3.11 -1.95 -25.39
N PRO A 173 -3.72 -2.22 -26.57
CA PRO A 173 -3.00 -2.80 -27.71
C PRO A 173 -1.83 -1.98 -28.26
N ASN A 174 -1.83 -0.66 -28.04
CA ASN A 174 -0.80 0.28 -28.52
C ASN A 174 0.30 0.56 -27.50
N VAL A 175 0.31 -0.16 -26.38
CA VAL A 175 1.28 0.04 -25.30
C VAL A 175 2.46 -0.92 -25.46
N ASP A 176 3.69 -0.44 -25.28
CA ASP A 176 4.87 -1.29 -25.18
C ASP A 176 4.87 -2.06 -23.85
N VAL A 177 4.30 -3.25 -23.88
CA VAL A 177 4.15 -4.13 -22.73
C VAL A 177 5.50 -4.47 -22.09
N ASN A 178 6.54 -4.72 -22.92
CA ASN A 178 7.86 -5.10 -22.41
C ASN A 178 8.51 -3.94 -21.63
N ALA A 179 8.39 -2.72 -22.16
CA ALA A 179 8.90 -1.54 -21.47
C ALA A 179 8.21 -1.33 -20.11
N TRP A 180 6.88 -1.48 -20.06
CA TRP A 180 6.12 -1.35 -18.81
C TRP A 180 6.42 -2.49 -17.82
N GLN A 181 6.52 -3.71 -18.28
CA GLN A 181 6.92 -4.84 -17.42
C GLN A 181 8.33 -4.64 -16.85
N GLY A 182 9.29 -4.17 -17.66
CA GLY A 182 10.61 -3.79 -17.19
C GLY A 182 10.57 -2.67 -16.14
N TYR A 183 9.68 -1.68 -16.31
CA TYR A 183 9.51 -0.59 -15.37
C TYR A 183 8.90 -1.06 -14.03
N PHE A 184 7.90 -1.93 -14.06
CA PHE A 184 7.38 -2.59 -12.86
C PHE A 184 8.45 -3.46 -12.19
N GLY A 185 9.15 -4.24 -12.99
CA GLY A 185 10.20 -5.15 -12.54
C GLY A 185 11.27 -4.45 -11.72
N ARG A 186 11.69 -3.27 -12.14
CA ARG A 186 12.68 -2.45 -11.41
C ARG A 186 12.28 -2.17 -9.96
N THR A 187 10.99 -1.99 -9.69
CA THR A 187 10.48 -1.68 -8.35
C THR A 187 10.13 -2.94 -7.58
N PHE A 188 9.40 -3.86 -8.22
CA PHE A 188 8.92 -5.05 -7.51
C PHE A 188 10.01 -6.08 -7.23
N SER A 189 11.08 -6.14 -8.04
CA SER A 189 12.25 -6.96 -7.69
C SER A 189 12.92 -6.49 -6.40
N GLN A 190 13.01 -5.18 -6.18
CA GLN A 190 13.52 -4.63 -4.93
C GLN A 190 12.59 -4.96 -3.75
N LEU A 191 11.26 -4.87 -3.95
CA LEU A 191 10.30 -5.26 -2.92
C LEU A 191 10.48 -6.72 -2.51
N VAL A 192 10.57 -7.63 -3.47
CA VAL A 192 10.76 -9.06 -3.22
C VAL A 192 12.09 -9.34 -2.54
N TRP A 193 13.17 -8.69 -2.99
CA TRP A 193 14.51 -8.86 -2.39
C TRP A 193 14.50 -8.46 -0.91
N TRP A 194 13.98 -7.26 -0.62
CA TRP A 194 13.91 -6.78 0.76
C TRP A 194 12.93 -7.58 1.61
N ALA A 195 11.78 -7.99 1.06
CA ALA A 195 10.82 -8.83 1.77
C ALA A 195 11.43 -10.18 2.17
N THR A 196 12.20 -10.79 1.26
CA THR A 196 12.91 -12.04 1.55
C THR A 196 13.96 -11.84 2.64
N ALA A 197 14.79 -10.80 2.53
CA ALA A 197 15.83 -10.50 3.51
C ALA A 197 15.26 -10.22 4.90
N THR A 198 14.25 -9.34 4.98
CA THR A 198 13.63 -8.98 6.26
C THR A 198 12.82 -10.13 6.86
N LYS A 199 12.12 -10.92 6.03
CA LYS A 199 11.41 -12.12 6.50
C LYS A 199 12.37 -13.12 7.13
N ASN A 200 13.46 -13.46 6.43
CA ASN A 200 14.45 -14.39 6.94
C ASN A 200 15.09 -13.89 8.24
N HIS A 201 15.35 -12.59 8.33
CA HIS A 201 15.91 -12.03 9.57
C HIS A 201 14.89 -12.08 10.72
N ARG A 202 13.63 -11.70 10.49
CA ARG A 202 12.56 -11.78 11.50
C ARG A 202 12.26 -13.19 12.02
N GLN A 203 12.59 -14.24 11.25
CA GLN A 203 12.48 -15.63 11.72
C GLN A 203 13.51 -15.99 12.79
N ASN A 204 14.66 -15.31 12.78
CA ASN A 204 15.78 -15.59 13.68
C ASN A 204 15.93 -14.57 14.81
N VAL A 205 15.45 -13.36 14.57
CA VAL A 205 15.57 -12.22 15.48
C VAL A 205 14.21 -11.54 15.59
N ASN A 206 13.64 -11.53 16.79
CA ASN A 206 12.41 -10.79 17.03
C ASN A 206 12.70 -9.28 17.08
N PRO A 207 12.16 -8.47 16.15
CA PRO A 207 12.42 -7.03 16.13
C PRO A 207 12.00 -6.32 17.43
N ASN A 208 11.01 -6.86 18.13
CA ASN A 208 10.49 -6.30 19.38
C ASN A 208 11.50 -6.36 20.52
N ASP A 209 12.43 -7.31 20.47
CA ASP A 209 13.50 -7.44 21.47
C ASP A 209 14.64 -6.41 21.25
N ILE A 210 14.74 -5.90 20.00
CA ILE A 210 15.79 -4.94 19.62
C ILE A 210 15.28 -3.49 19.72
N VAL A 211 14.04 -3.24 19.31
CA VAL A 211 13.46 -1.88 19.25
C VAL A 211 12.10 -1.86 19.96
N PRO A 212 12.07 -2.03 21.29
CA PRO A 212 10.85 -1.97 22.09
C PRO A 212 9.98 -0.72 21.83
N PRO A 213 10.56 0.49 21.56
CA PRO A 213 9.77 1.71 21.33
C PRO A 213 8.74 1.63 20.20
N PHE A 214 8.91 0.74 19.21
CA PHE A 214 7.87 0.53 18.20
C PHE A 214 6.58 -0.11 18.76
N LEU A 215 6.65 -0.72 19.93
CA LEU A 215 5.52 -1.37 20.62
C LEU A 215 4.91 -0.49 21.69
N THR A 216 5.60 0.56 22.11
CA THR A 216 5.23 1.40 23.23
C THR A 216 4.59 2.70 22.80
N ASN A 217 4.22 3.53 23.76
CA ASN A 217 3.62 4.84 23.55
C ASN A 217 4.54 5.71 22.64
N PRO A 218 4.00 6.39 21.63
CA PRO A 218 4.79 7.31 20.78
C PRO A 218 5.64 8.33 21.55
N SER A 219 5.19 8.77 22.73
CA SER A 219 5.97 9.68 23.59
C SER A 219 7.31 9.12 24.06
N GLU A 220 7.44 7.81 24.14
CA GLU A 220 8.69 7.15 24.57
C GLU A 220 9.73 7.05 23.44
N ARG A 221 9.38 7.50 22.23
CA ARG A 221 10.26 7.58 21.06
C ARG A 221 10.84 8.97 20.83
N ASN A 222 10.51 9.92 21.70
CA ASN A 222 10.98 11.29 21.60
C ASN A 222 12.47 11.39 21.98
N ALA A 223 13.12 12.47 21.49
CA ALA A 223 14.46 12.82 21.94
C ALA A 223 14.46 13.06 23.46
N PRO A 224 15.57 12.75 24.15
CA PRO A 224 15.70 13.09 25.57
C PRO A 224 15.54 14.59 25.79
N ASN A 225 14.93 14.96 26.92
CA ASN A 225 14.80 16.35 27.35
C ASN A 225 16.16 16.90 27.80
#